data_8f2790486e559cfeab027858f290f133
#
_entry.id   8f2790486e559cfeab027858f290f133
#
_cell.length_a   1.000
_cell.length_b   1.000
_cell.length_c   1.000
_cell.angle_alpha   90.00
_cell.angle_beta   90.00
_cell.angle_gamma   90.00
#
_symmetry.space_group_name_H-M   'P 1'
#
loop_
_entity.id
_entity.type
_entity.pdbx_description
1 polymer ?
#
loop_
_entity_poly.entity_id
_entity_poly.type
_entity_poly.pdbx_seq_one_letter_code
_entity_poly.pdbx_strand_id
1 'polypeptide(L)'
;MLLNLREILEPAVKDNFAVGGFNVTESTMFKAIVEEAQYREAPAIIQVSPNEFQFSERELYLYFSVRLQRSRNPFVLHYDHSKSYEGCIRAIQAGFTSVMFDGSQMEYDQNVECTRRVVEAAHGAGVSVEGEIGTIGETADYLNGTVRDMVYTSPELARRFVEDTGVDALAVSIGTVHGILPKGYVPKLQLGLLKELAAAVPVPLVLHGGSGGSVPGRGCVFLAGHPELHGDGAASVEHRTGHGAVPSAGWNRSPVFRSGIPYMGAGGFLCL
;
A
#
# COMPACT_ATOMS: atom_id res chain seq x y z
N MET A 1 15.88 -8.74 0.45
CA MET A 1 15.95 -8.17 -0.91
C MET A 1 15.11 -6.89 -0.91
N LEU A 2 15.70 -5.75 -1.19
CA LEU A 2 14.99 -4.46 -1.24
C LEU A 2 14.61 -4.20 -2.71
N LEU A 3 13.33 -4.00 -2.95
CA LEU A 3 12.70 -3.82 -4.27
C LEU A 3 11.92 -2.51 -4.30
N ASN A 4 11.47 -2.07 -5.47
CA ASN A 4 10.48 -1.01 -5.61
C ASN A 4 9.04 -1.60 -5.68
N LEU A 5 8.00 -0.75 -5.69
CA LEU A 5 6.61 -1.22 -5.72
C LEU A 5 6.27 -2.03 -6.97
N ARG A 6 6.77 -1.63 -8.14
CA ARG A 6 6.53 -2.35 -9.38
C ARG A 6 7.03 -3.79 -9.28
N GLU A 7 8.27 -3.96 -8.81
CA GLU A 7 8.92 -5.26 -8.69
C GLU A 7 8.24 -6.19 -7.67
N ILE A 8 7.69 -5.66 -6.57
CA ILE A 8 7.03 -6.49 -5.54
C ILE A 8 5.57 -6.78 -5.91
N LEU A 9 4.89 -5.87 -6.63
CA LEU A 9 3.47 -6.00 -6.95
C LEU A 9 3.19 -6.73 -8.26
N GLU A 10 4.12 -6.75 -9.22
CA GLU A 10 3.94 -7.48 -10.48
C GLU A 10 3.66 -8.98 -10.25
N PRO A 11 4.43 -9.71 -9.41
CA PRO A 11 4.10 -11.09 -9.05
C PRO A 11 2.78 -11.21 -8.28
N ALA A 12 2.46 -10.24 -7.42
CA ALA A 12 1.22 -10.23 -6.67
C ALA A 12 -0.02 -10.13 -7.59
N VAL A 13 0.05 -9.27 -8.62
CA VAL A 13 -0.97 -9.18 -9.68
C VAL A 13 -1.13 -10.52 -10.40
N LYS A 14 -0.02 -11.09 -10.85
CA LYS A 14 -0.02 -12.32 -11.63
C LYS A 14 -0.58 -13.52 -10.87
N ASP A 15 -0.25 -13.63 -9.59
CA ASP A 15 -0.60 -14.78 -8.75
C ASP A 15 -1.81 -14.50 -7.82
N ASN A 16 -2.48 -13.36 -8.00
CA ASN A 16 -3.71 -12.94 -7.29
C ASN A 16 -3.57 -12.96 -5.76
N PHE A 17 -2.56 -12.28 -5.22
CA PHE A 17 -2.45 -12.07 -3.78
C PHE A 17 -2.20 -10.58 -3.46
N ALA A 18 -2.42 -10.19 -2.22
CA ALA A 18 -2.16 -8.85 -1.73
C ALA A 18 -0.85 -8.80 -0.94
N VAL A 19 -0.16 -7.66 -0.99
CA VAL A 19 1.03 -7.40 -0.18
C VAL A 19 0.67 -6.41 0.92
N GLY A 20 0.98 -6.75 2.18
CA GLY A 20 0.72 -5.88 3.32
C GLY A 20 1.72 -4.72 3.41
N GLY A 21 1.19 -3.51 3.65
CA GLY A 21 1.97 -2.32 4.00
C GLY A 21 1.87 -2.02 5.49
N PHE A 22 3.01 -1.75 6.13
CA PHE A 22 3.12 -1.59 7.58
C PHE A 22 3.85 -0.31 7.93
N ASN A 23 3.15 0.64 8.55
CA ASN A 23 3.75 1.88 9.02
C ASN A 23 4.67 1.60 10.21
N VAL A 24 5.85 2.22 10.19
CA VAL A 24 6.85 2.11 11.25
C VAL A 24 7.25 3.50 11.73
N THR A 25 7.38 3.61 13.06
CA THR A 25 7.77 4.86 13.72
C THR A 25 9.19 4.75 14.31
N GLU A 26 9.68 3.53 14.52
CA GLU A 26 10.96 3.29 15.22
C GLU A 26 11.58 1.92 14.88
N SER A 27 12.83 1.73 15.28
CA SER A 27 13.62 0.55 14.90
C SER A 27 13.12 -0.78 15.49
N THR A 28 12.47 -0.76 16.68
CA THR A 28 11.94 -1.97 17.31
C THR A 28 10.73 -2.50 16.54
N MET A 29 9.83 -1.60 16.15
CA MET A 29 8.67 -1.91 15.32
C MET A 29 9.10 -2.43 13.95
N PHE A 30 10.05 -1.74 13.30
CA PHE A 30 10.67 -2.19 12.05
C PHE A 30 11.24 -3.61 12.17
N LYS A 31 12.02 -3.87 13.23
CA LYS A 31 12.61 -5.17 13.46
C LYS A 31 11.56 -6.27 13.59
N ALA A 32 10.51 -6.03 14.38
CA ALA A 32 9.43 -7.00 14.59
C ALA A 32 8.73 -7.38 13.29
N ILE A 33 8.40 -6.38 12.44
CA ILE A 33 7.76 -6.60 11.14
C ILE A 33 8.68 -7.40 10.20
N VAL A 34 9.95 -7.02 10.13
CA VAL A 34 10.93 -7.70 9.26
C VAL A 34 11.14 -9.15 9.69
N GLU A 35 11.28 -9.41 11.00
CA GLU A 35 11.45 -10.77 11.52
C GLU A 35 10.23 -11.63 11.29
N GLU A 36 9.02 -11.09 11.49
CA GLU A 36 7.77 -11.82 11.23
C GLU A 36 7.58 -12.11 9.74
N ALA A 37 7.82 -11.14 8.86
CA ALA A 37 7.76 -11.34 7.42
C ALA A 37 8.77 -12.41 6.96
N GLN A 38 9.98 -12.41 7.51
CA GLN A 38 11.00 -13.42 7.24
C GLN A 38 10.59 -14.81 7.74
N TYR A 39 10.04 -14.90 8.96
CA TYR A 39 9.55 -16.14 9.53
C TYR A 39 8.42 -16.75 8.68
N ARG A 40 7.57 -15.91 8.11
CA ARG A 40 6.47 -16.31 7.23
C ARG A 40 6.86 -16.49 5.76
N GLU A 41 8.08 -16.17 5.40
CA GLU A 41 8.53 -16.12 4.02
C GLU A 41 7.64 -15.23 3.12
N ALA A 42 7.05 -14.17 3.69
CA ALA A 42 6.12 -13.27 3.04
C ALA A 42 6.79 -11.97 2.56
N PRO A 43 6.34 -11.39 1.43
CA PRO A 43 6.71 -10.04 1.05
C PRO A 43 6.06 -9.01 1.98
N ALA A 44 6.70 -7.85 2.17
CA ALA A 44 6.10 -6.76 2.94
C ALA A 44 6.60 -5.39 2.47
N ILE A 45 5.74 -4.37 2.65
CA ILE A 45 6.05 -2.97 2.38
C ILE A 45 6.20 -2.27 3.72
N ILE A 46 7.38 -1.72 3.98
CA ILE A 46 7.65 -0.91 5.17
C ILE A 46 7.34 0.54 4.82
N GLN A 47 6.37 1.12 5.50
CA GLN A 47 5.86 2.46 5.24
C GLN A 47 6.33 3.44 6.31
N VAL A 48 6.67 4.65 5.90
CA VAL A 48 7.06 5.76 6.79
C VAL A 48 6.32 7.02 6.36
N SER A 49 5.53 7.58 7.27
CA SER A 49 4.80 8.82 7.00
C SER A 49 5.71 10.06 7.05
N PRO A 50 5.30 11.19 6.49
CA PRO A 50 6.05 12.44 6.57
C PRO A 50 6.36 12.89 8.00
N ASN A 51 5.46 12.64 8.93
CA ASN A 51 5.65 13.01 10.33
C ASN A 51 6.79 12.21 10.96
N GLU A 52 6.78 10.89 10.82
CA GLU A 52 7.86 10.03 11.31
C GLU A 52 9.18 10.35 10.60
N PHE A 53 9.14 10.60 9.29
CA PHE A 53 10.33 10.95 8.51
C PHE A 53 10.98 12.25 8.96
N GLN A 54 10.19 13.25 9.36
CA GLN A 54 10.70 14.51 9.89
C GLN A 54 11.18 14.40 11.32
N PHE A 55 10.58 13.52 12.12
CA PHE A 55 10.92 13.33 13.53
C PHE A 55 12.19 12.53 13.73
N SER A 56 12.53 11.62 12.82
CA SER A 56 13.67 10.71 12.93
C SER A 56 14.88 11.18 12.13
N GLU A 57 16.06 10.76 12.56
CA GLU A 57 17.31 11.02 11.84
C GLU A 57 17.41 10.18 10.56
N ARG A 58 18.03 10.74 9.52
CA ARG A 58 18.20 10.08 8.21
C ARG A 58 18.88 8.71 8.32
N GLU A 59 19.80 8.57 9.28
CA GLU A 59 20.54 7.35 9.55
C GLU A 59 19.66 6.16 9.90
N LEU A 60 18.48 6.40 10.50
CA LEU A 60 17.50 5.36 10.77
C LEU A 60 16.99 4.72 9.45
N TYR A 61 16.71 5.53 8.45
CA TYR A 61 16.19 5.05 7.16
C TYR A 61 17.29 4.40 6.32
N LEU A 62 18.52 4.87 6.41
CA LEU A 62 19.67 4.19 5.83
C LEU A 62 19.88 2.81 6.49
N TYR A 63 19.71 2.71 7.80
CA TYR A 63 19.73 1.43 8.50
C TYR A 63 18.60 0.51 8.00
N PHE A 64 17.37 1.01 7.83
CA PHE A 64 16.26 0.22 7.27
C PHE A 64 16.61 -0.29 5.88
N SER A 65 17.04 0.59 4.98
CA SER A 65 17.42 0.23 3.62
C SER A 65 18.50 -0.88 3.60
N VAL A 66 19.60 -0.71 4.33
CA VAL A 66 20.68 -1.71 4.40
C VAL A 66 20.19 -3.04 5.00
N ARG A 67 19.33 -2.98 6.02
CA ARG A 67 18.78 -4.19 6.66
C ARG A 67 17.87 -4.97 5.71
N LEU A 68 17.03 -4.28 4.94
CA LEU A 68 16.13 -4.87 3.95
C LEU A 68 16.89 -5.45 2.76
N GLN A 69 17.94 -4.76 2.26
CA GLN A 69 18.80 -5.27 1.18
C GLN A 69 19.42 -6.64 1.51
N ARG A 70 19.77 -6.87 2.77
CA ARG A 70 20.37 -8.12 3.26
C ARG A 70 19.33 -9.22 3.49
N SER A 71 18.05 -8.93 3.43
CA SER A 71 17.00 -9.93 3.57
C SER A 71 16.92 -10.85 2.33
N ARG A 72 16.52 -12.10 2.55
CA ARG A 72 16.14 -13.02 1.46
C ARG A 72 14.73 -12.76 0.95
N ASN A 73 13.85 -12.25 1.84
CA ASN A 73 12.48 -11.90 1.48
C ASN A 73 12.45 -10.57 0.72
N PRO A 74 11.47 -10.40 -0.18
CA PRO A 74 11.22 -9.13 -0.85
C PRO A 74 10.60 -8.11 0.12
N PHE A 75 11.16 -6.91 0.11
CA PHE A 75 10.67 -5.76 0.87
C PHE A 75 10.72 -4.51 0.01
N VAL A 76 9.81 -3.58 0.29
CA VAL A 76 9.86 -2.20 -0.21
C VAL A 76 10.02 -1.28 0.99
N LEU A 77 10.80 -0.22 0.85
CA LEU A 77 10.82 0.91 1.77
C LEU A 77 10.08 2.05 1.10
N HIS A 78 8.90 2.38 1.62
CA HIS A 78 7.91 3.27 1.01
C HIS A 78 7.69 4.52 1.86
N TYR A 79 7.75 5.70 1.22
CA TYR A 79 7.42 6.98 1.83
C TYR A 79 5.96 7.31 1.56
N ASP A 80 5.15 7.23 2.62
CA ASP A 80 3.70 7.18 2.60
C ASP A 80 3.09 8.58 2.73
N HIS A 81 2.05 8.90 1.93
CA HIS A 81 1.28 10.16 1.97
C HIS A 81 2.07 11.48 1.96
N SER A 82 3.09 11.60 1.13
CA SER A 82 3.78 12.88 0.94
C SER A 82 2.89 13.90 0.22
N LYS A 83 2.81 15.11 0.77
CA LYS A 83 2.08 16.24 0.15
C LYS A 83 3.01 17.25 -0.54
N SER A 84 4.29 16.92 -0.70
CA SER A 84 5.26 17.80 -1.33
C SER A 84 6.27 17.06 -2.20
N TYR A 85 6.63 17.69 -3.32
CA TYR A 85 7.67 17.22 -4.21
C TYR A 85 9.01 17.06 -3.46
N GLU A 86 9.37 18.05 -2.64
CA GLU A 86 10.62 18.07 -1.87
C GLU A 86 10.68 16.94 -0.84
N GLY A 87 9.52 16.55 -0.27
CA GLY A 87 9.41 15.40 0.63
C GLY A 87 9.77 14.10 -0.08
N CYS A 88 9.20 13.87 -1.27
CA CYS A 88 9.50 12.72 -2.10
C CYS A 88 10.99 12.66 -2.45
N ILE A 89 11.58 13.79 -2.89
CA ILE A 89 13.01 13.85 -3.24
C ILE A 89 13.91 13.53 -2.02
N ARG A 90 13.60 14.07 -0.85
CA ARG A 90 14.36 13.75 0.38
C ARG A 90 14.27 12.28 0.77
N ALA A 91 13.09 11.67 0.60
CA ALA A 91 12.91 10.23 0.85
C ALA A 91 13.76 9.39 -0.13
N ILE A 92 13.75 9.72 -1.42
CA ILE A 92 14.60 9.07 -2.43
C ILE A 92 16.08 9.16 -2.02
N GLN A 93 16.54 10.35 -1.61
CA GLN A 93 17.91 10.56 -1.14
C GLN A 93 18.24 9.82 0.17
N ALA A 94 17.23 9.48 0.97
CA ALA A 94 17.38 8.68 2.19
C ALA A 94 17.35 7.16 1.93
N GLY A 95 17.22 6.73 0.67
CA GLY A 95 17.27 5.32 0.27
C GLY A 95 15.92 4.62 0.20
N PHE A 96 14.83 5.36 0.13
CA PHE A 96 13.50 4.81 -0.15
C PHE A 96 13.43 4.33 -1.60
N THR A 97 12.81 3.19 -1.81
CA THR A 97 12.64 2.56 -3.14
C THR A 97 11.26 2.79 -3.73
N SER A 98 10.39 3.43 -2.96
CA SER A 98 9.07 3.85 -3.38
C SER A 98 8.65 5.11 -2.64
N VAL A 99 7.93 5.99 -3.30
CA VAL A 99 7.33 7.20 -2.71
C VAL A 99 5.89 7.36 -3.15
N MET A 100 5.04 7.90 -2.28
CA MET A 100 3.69 8.30 -2.62
C MET A 100 3.58 9.81 -2.65
N PHE A 101 2.96 10.35 -3.70
CA PHE A 101 2.51 11.73 -3.74
C PHE A 101 0.98 11.77 -3.57
N ASP A 102 0.54 12.31 -2.43
CA ASP A 102 -0.87 12.45 -2.09
C ASP A 102 -1.37 13.85 -2.46
N GLY A 103 -1.87 13.96 -3.67
CA GLY A 103 -2.55 15.16 -4.20
C GLY A 103 -4.08 15.08 -4.13
N SER A 104 -4.65 14.14 -3.38
CA SER A 104 -6.10 13.87 -3.32
C SER A 104 -6.97 15.06 -2.89
N GLN A 105 -6.37 16.02 -2.19
CA GLN A 105 -7.05 17.27 -1.79
C GLN A 105 -6.88 18.41 -2.82
N MET A 106 -6.14 18.20 -3.89
CA MET A 106 -5.91 19.20 -4.95
C MET A 106 -6.97 19.07 -6.04
N GLU A 107 -7.11 20.12 -6.86
CA GLU A 107 -7.82 20.02 -8.12
C GLU A 107 -7.09 19.03 -9.06
N TYR A 108 -7.85 18.33 -9.92
CA TYR A 108 -7.33 17.24 -10.75
C TYR A 108 -6.07 17.62 -11.54
N ASP A 109 -6.11 18.73 -12.28
CA ASP A 109 -4.98 19.15 -13.13
C ASP A 109 -3.73 19.47 -12.30
N GLN A 110 -3.91 20.02 -11.09
CA GLN A 110 -2.81 20.31 -10.17
C GLN A 110 -2.22 19.00 -9.59
N ASN A 111 -3.08 18.04 -9.20
CA ASN A 111 -2.64 16.72 -8.74
C ASN A 111 -1.82 16.03 -9.84
N VAL A 112 -2.33 16.00 -11.07
CA VAL A 112 -1.63 15.43 -12.23
C VAL A 112 -0.26 16.06 -12.44
N GLU A 113 -0.17 17.39 -12.46
CA GLU A 113 1.10 18.10 -12.68
C GLU A 113 2.13 17.80 -11.60
N CYS A 114 1.72 17.85 -10.32
CA CYS A 114 2.61 17.57 -9.21
C CYS A 114 3.06 16.10 -9.19
N THR A 115 2.12 15.17 -9.38
CA THR A 115 2.41 13.72 -9.41
C THR A 115 3.37 13.39 -10.55
N ARG A 116 3.14 13.91 -11.76
CA ARG A 116 4.01 13.68 -12.92
C ARG A 116 5.43 14.14 -12.66
N ARG A 117 5.63 15.30 -12.03
CA ARG A 117 6.97 15.78 -11.67
C ARG A 117 7.69 14.85 -10.70
N VAL A 118 6.94 14.26 -9.74
CA VAL A 118 7.50 13.25 -8.83
C VAL A 118 7.86 11.98 -9.59
N VAL A 119 6.99 11.51 -10.51
CA VAL A 119 7.23 10.34 -11.35
C VAL A 119 8.49 10.51 -12.18
N GLU A 120 8.65 11.63 -12.88
CA GLU A 120 9.84 11.90 -13.69
C GLU A 120 11.14 11.82 -12.87
N ALA A 121 11.16 12.42 -11.68
CA ALA A 121 12.32 12.40 -10.81
C ALA A 121 12.60 11.02 -10.20
N ALA A 122 11.56 10.35 -9.72
CA ALA A 122 11.66 9.04 -9.07
C ALA A 122 12.07 7.94 -10.05
N HIS A 123 11.46 7.89 -11.23
CA HIS A 123 11.81 6.92 -12.27
C HIS A 123 13.26 7.09 -12.74
N GLY A 124 13.76 8.33 -12.81
CA GLY A 124 15.17 8.59 -13.09
C GLY A 124 16.15 8.01 -12.05
N ALA A 125 15.65 7.77 -10.82
CA ALA A 125 16.39 7.16 -9.72
C ALA A 125 16.08 5.65 -9.54
N GLY A 126 15.23 5.04 -10.37
CA GLY A 126 14.78 3.65 -10.21
C GLY A 126 13.80 3.44 -9.06
N VAL A 127 13.15 4.52 -8.61
CA VAL A 127 12.17 4.52 -7.52
C VAL A 127 10.76 4.54 -8.10
N SER A 128 9.85 3.71 -7.58
CA SER A 128 8.46 3.69 -8.00
C SER A 128 7.63 4.76 -7.29
N VAL A 129 6.52 5.14 -7.95
CA VAL A 129 5.60 6.17 -7.44
C VAL A 129 4.20 5.62 -7.31
N GLU A 130 3.61 5.87 -6.15
CA GLU A 130 2.19 5.73 -5.88
C GLU A 130 1.52 7.11 -5.98
N GLY A 131 0.38 7.18 -6.65
CA GLY A 131 -0.47 8.38 -6.66
C GLY A 131 -1.80 8.09 -5.99
N GLU A 132 -2.55 9.14 -5.65
CA GLU A 132 -3.88 9.02 -5.05
C GLU A 132 -4.90 9.88 -5.78
N ILE A 133 -6.08 9.30 -6.03
CA ILE A 133 -7.25 10.01 -6.55
C ILE A 133 -8.54 9.57 -5.83
N GLY A 134 -9.41 10.53 -5.56
CA GLY A 134 -10.52 10.37 -4.64
C GLY A 134 -10.10 10.83 -3.25
N THR A 135 -11.04 10.92 -2.32
CA THR A 135 -10.76 11.38 -0.95
C THR A 135 -11.06 10.26 0.03
N ILE A 136 -10.03 9.77 0.71
CA ILE A 136 -10.18 8.85 1.82
C ILE A 136 -10.55 9.66 3.06
N GLY A 137 -11.67 9.29 3.73
CA GLY A 137 -12.15 10.02 4.91
C GLY A 137 -11.19 9.90 6.10
N GLU A 138 -11.16 10.93 6.95
CA GLU A 138 -10.42 10.89 8.23
C GLU A 138 -11.39 10.71 9.40
N THR A 139 -10.98 9.97 10.43
CA THR A 139 -11.79 9.74 11.63
C THR A 139 -12.17 11.05 12.33
N ALA A 140 -11.31 12.06 12.29
CA ALA A 140 -11.58 13.38 12.85
C ALA A 140 -12.82 14.03 12.24
N ASP A 141 -13.05 13.87 10.95
CA ASP A 141 -14.23 14.41 10.24
C ASP A 141 -15.52 13.73 10.73
N TYR A 142 -15.48 12.43 11.01
CA TYR A 142 -16.62 11.69 11.56
C TYR A 142 -16.95 12.10 13.00
N LEU A 143 -15.94 12.29 13.83
CA LEU A 143 -16.13 12.68 15.24
C LEU A 143 -16.69 14.11 15.38
N ASN A 144 -16.34 15.00 14.46
CA ASN A 144 -16.78 16.38 14.47
C ASN A 144 -18.13 16.61 13.75
N GLY A 145 -18.73 15.54 13.21
CA GLY A 145 -19.96 15.65 12.40
C GLY A 145 -19.76 16.40 11.07
N THR A 146 -18.52 16.67 10.70
CA THR A 146 -18.12 17.30 9.44
C THR A 146 -17.72 16.22 8.45
N VAL A 147 -18.58 15.19 8.28
CA VAL A 147 -18.35 14.18 7.24
C VAL A 147 -18.33 14.93 5.91
N ARG A 148 -17.16 15.24 5.42
CA ARG A 148 -17.00 15.60 4.00
C ARG A 148 -17.50 14.40 3.23
N ASP A 149 -18.37 14.62 2.26
CA ASP A 149 -18.87 13.56 1.41
C ASP A 149 -17.66 12.80 0.88
N MET A 150 -17.60 11.52 1.24
CA MET A 150 -16.52 10.65 0.80
C MET A 150 -16.59 10.57 -0.72
N VAL A 151 -15.59 11.12 -1.38
CA VAL A 151 -15.53 11.11 -2.85
C VAL A 151 -14.93 9.79 -3.28
N TYR A 152 -15.80 8.84 -3.64
CA TYR A 152 -15.36 7.59 -4.24
C TYR A 152 -14.60 7.84 -5.54
N THR A 153 -13.57 7.06 -5.77
CA THR A 153 -12.77 7.14 -6.99
C THR A 153 -13.59 6.68 -8.19
N SER A 154 -13.73 7.53 -9.21
CA SER A 154 -14.35 7.16 -10.48
C SER A 154 -13.38 6.32 -11.32
N PRO A 155 -13.82 5.17 -11.91
CA PRO A 155 -12.98 4.35 -12.78
C PRO A 155 -12.43 5.13 -13.99
N GLU A 156 -13.23 6.03 -14.58
CA GLU A 156 -12.79 6.87 -15.71
C GLU A 156 -11.69 7.86 -15.28
N LEU A 157 -11.86 8.52 -14.13
CA LEU A 157 -10.83 9.44 -13.61
C LEU A 157 -9.57 8.67 -13.19
N ALA A 158 -9.72 7.48 -12.61
CA ALA A 158 -8.58 6.63 -12.25
C ALA A 158 -7.75 6.25 -13.47
N ARG A 159 -8.40 5.78 -14.55
CA ARG A 159 -7.74 5.44 -15.81
C ARG A 159 -6.99 6.66 -16.38
N ARG A 160 -7.68 7.80 -16.50
CA ARG A 160 -7.09 9.03 -17.01
C ARG A 160 -5.91 9.49 -16.16
N PHE A 161 -6.02 9.45 -14.82
CA PHE A 161 -4.95 9.85 -13.91
C PHE A 161 -3.70 9.00 -14.10
N VAL A 162 -3.84 7.68 -14.22
CA VAL A 162 -2.70 6.78 -14.49
C VAL A 162 -2.05 7.09 -15.84
N GLU A 163 -2.85 7.33 -16.88
CA GLU A 163 -2.36 7.70 -18.23
C GLU A 163 -1.63 9.06 -18.21
N ASP A 164 -2.18 10.06 -17.51
CA ASP A 164 -1.64 11.42 -17.46
C ASP A 164 -0.38 11.52 -16.58
N THR A 165 -0.23 10.67 -15.56
CA THR A 165 0.86 10.78 -14.56
C THR A 165 1.96 9.73 -14.73
N GLY A 166 1.61 8.53 -15.17
CA GLY A 166 2.54 7.41 -15.28
C GLY A 166 2.94 6.78 -13.93
N VAL A 167 2.09 6.86 -12.90
CA VAL A 167 2.32 6.20 -11.59
C VAL A 167 2.40 4.68 -11.70
N ASP A 168 3.09 4.05 -10.76
CA ASP A 168 3.31 2.60 -10.71
C ASP A 168 2.25 1.86 -9.89
N ALA A 169 1.54 2.58 -9.03
CA ALA A 169 0.41 2.09 -8.23
C ALA A 169 -0.57 3.23 -7.96
N LEU A 170 -1.83 2.92 -7.74
CA LEU A 170 -2.89 3.91 -7.54
C LEU A 170 -3.67 3.64 -6.26
N ALA A 171 -3.59 4.59 -5.31
CA ALA A 171 -4.47 4.62 -4.15
C ALA A 171 -5.87 5.11 -4.54
N VAL A 172 -6.89 4.37 -4.09
CA VAL A 172 -8.29 4.60 -4.45
C VAL A 172 -9.19 4.65 -3.22
N SER A 173 -10.22 5.50 -3.29
CA SER A 173 -11.26 5.61 -2.26
C SER A 173 -12.46 4.73 -2.62
N ILE A 174 -12.70 3.70 -1.81
CA ILE A 174 -13.83 2.78 -1.95
C ILE A 174 -14.63 2.61 -0.65
N GLY A 175 -14.44 3.51 0.33
CA GLY A 175 -15.16 3.47 1.61
C GLY A 175 -14.30 3.12 2.82
N THR A 176 -12.99 3.07 2.68
CA THR A 176 -12.03 3.02 3.80
C THR A 176 -11.89 4.37 4.48
N VAL A 177 -11.43 4.39 5.73
CA VAL A 177 -11.25 5.60 6.53
C VAL A 177 -9.94 5.51 7.30
N HIS A 178 -9.15 6.59 7.27
CA HIS A 178 -7.94 6.71 8.08
C HIS A 178 -8.25 6.92 9.56
N GLY A 179 -7.42 6.33 10.43
CA GLY A 179 -7.46 6.52 11.87
C GLY A 179 -8.28 5.48 12.64
N ILE A 180 -8.56 5.77 13.91
CA ILE A 180 -9.27 4.87 14.83
C ILE A 180 -10.77 5.16 14.73
N LEU A 181 -11.53 4.21 14.24
CA LEU A 181 -12.97 4.33 14.09
C LEU A 181 -13.69 4.26 15.45
N PRO A 182 -14.82 4.98 15.61
CA PRO A 182 -15.66 4.87 16.79
C PRO A 182 -16.09 3.42 17.03
N LYS A 183 -16.23 3.03 18.30
CA LYS A 183 -16.69 1.68 18.68
C LYS A 183 -18.04 1.36 18.01
N GLY A 184 -18.07 0.28 17.25
CA GLY A 184 -19.28 -0.18 16.56
C GLY A 184 -19.46 0.38 15.14
N TYR A 185 -18.61 1.29 14.70
CA TYR A 185 -18.60 1.71 13.30
C TYR A 185 -17.83 0.70 12.44
N VAL A 186 -18.43 0.29 11.34
CA VAL A 186 -17.82 -0.62 10.35
C VAL A 186 -17.86 0.05 8.99
N PRO A 187 -16.71 0.34 8.37
CA PRO A 187 -16.67 0.90 7.02
C PRO A 187 -17.35 -0.04 6.03
N LYS A 188 -18.17 0.52 5.16
CA LYS A 188 -18.83 -0.25 4.10
C LYS A 188 -18.02 -0.11 2.82
N LEU A 189 -17.21 -1.10 2.52
CA LEU A 189 -16.40 -1.15 1.31
C LEU A 189 -17.27 -1.38 0.08
N GLN A 190 -17.02 -0.62 -0.97
CA GLN A 190 -17.67 -0.74 -2.28
C GLN A 190 -16.91 -1.75 -3.16
N LEU A 191 -17.07 -3.05 -2.89
CA LEU A 191 -16.33 -4.10 -3.61
C LEU A 191 -16.67 -4.17 -5.10
N GLY A 192 -17.90 -3.78 -5.49
CA GLY A 192 -18.28 -3.63 -6.90
C GLY A 192 -17.42 -2.58 -7.61
N LEU A 193 -17.30 -1.39 -6.97
CA LEU A 193 -16.45 -0.31 -7.46
C LEU A 193 -14.97 -0.72 -7.53
N LEU A 194 -14.48 -1.48 -6.54
CA LEU A 194 -13.10 -1.98 -6.57
C LEU A 194 -12.83 -2.84 -7.81
N LYS A 195 -13.78 -3.71 -8.20
CA LYS A 195 -13.67 -4.52 -9.42
C LYS A 195 -13.67 -3.67 -10.69
N GLU A 196 -14.53 -2.65 -10.74
CA GLU A 196 -14.57 -1.71 -11.87
C GLU A 196 -13.27 -0.93 -11.99
N LEU A 197 -12.72 -0.45 -10.88
CA LEU A 197 -11.42 0.23 -10.82
C LEU A 197 -10.28 -0.69 -11.29
N ALA A 198 -10.24 -1.93 -10.78
CA ALA A 198 -9.22 -2.90 -11.19
C ALA A 198 -9.28 -3.26 -12.68
N ALA A 199 -10.47 -3.23 -13.28
CA ALA A 199 -10.62 -3.43 -14.72
C ALA A 199 -10.26 -2.18 -15.55
N ALA A 200 -10.35 -0.98 -14.96
CA ALA A 200 -10.14 0.28 -15.65
C ALA A 200 -8.68 0.71 -15.75
N VAL A 201 -7.82 0.30 -14.80
CA VAL A 201 -6.42 0.76 -14.72
C VAL A 201 -5.43 -0.39 -14.91
N PRO A 202 -4.29 -0.12 -15.58
CA PRO A 202 -3.27 -1.14 -15.84
C PRO A 202 -2.26 -1.30 -14.69
N VAL A 203 -2.43 -0.56 -13.60
CA VAL A 203 -1.52 -0.56 -12.44
C VAL A 203 -2.18 -1.18 -11.21
N PRO A 204 -1.41 -1.73 -10.26
CA PRO A 204 -1.95 -2.23 -9.00
C PRO A 204 -2.71 -1.15 -8.23
N LEU A 205 -3.81 -1.54 -7.58
CA LEU A 205 -4.55 -0.67 -6.68
C LEU A 205 -4.04 -0.76 -5.25
N VAL A 206 -4.13 0.35 -4.53
CA VAL A 206 -3.79 0.44 -3.10
C VAL A 206 -5.01 0.84 -2.30
N LEU A 207 -5.22 0.20 -1.16
CA LEU A 207 -6.25 0.56 -0.20
C LEU A 207 -5.61 1.08 1.08
N HIS A 208 -5.77 2.36 1.34
CA HIS A 208 -5.43 3.00 2.61
C HIS A 208 -6.59 2.93 3.60
N GLY A 209 -6.35 3.29 4.86
CA GLY A 209 -7.40 3.35 5.88
C GLY A 209 -7.91 1.99 6.35
N GLY A 210 -7.18 0.90 6.12
CA GLY A 210 -7.56 -0.46 6.52
C GLY A 210 -7.47 -0.75 8.02
N SER A 211 -6.78 0.07 8.80
CA SER A 211 -6.46 -0.19 10.23
C SER A 211 -7.69 -0.29 11.14
N GLY A 212 -8.82 0.33 10.79
CA GLY A 212 -10.08 0.31 11.55
C GLY A 212 -11.13 -0.66 11.03
N GLY A 213 -10.88 -1.34 9.92
CA GLY A 213 -11.84 -2.21 9.25
C GLY A 213 -12.17 -3.48 10.03
N SER A 214 -13.38 -4.01 9.81
CA SER A 214 -13.81 -5.32 10.34
C SER A 214 -13.26 -6.50 9.53
N VAL A 215 -12.59 -6.24 8.44
CA VAL A 215 -11.89 -7.27 7.67
C VAL A 215 -10.70 -7.73 8.51
N PRO A 216 -10.51 -9.04 8.74
CA PRO A 216 -9.31 -9.53 9.42
C PRO A 216 -8.08 -9.15 8.60
N GLY A 217 -7.36 -8.13 9.06
CA GLY A 217 -6.21 -7.58 8.35
C GLY A 217 -6.18 -6.07 8.49
N ARG A 218 -5.39 -5.57 9.45
CA ARG A 218 -5.24 -4.14 9.70
C ARG A 218 -3.96 -3.66 9.04
N GLY A 219 -4.05 -2.69 8.14
CA GLY A 219 -2.92 -2.10 7.41
C GLY A 219 -3.35 -1.58 6.06
N CYS A 220 -2.46 -0.95 5.32
CA CYS A 220 -2.65 -0.71 3.90
C CYS A 220 -2.51 -2.06 3.17
N VAL A 221 -3.37 -2.30 2.21
CA VAL A 221 -3.34 -3.52 1.40
C VAL A 221 -3.12 -3.11 -0.04
N PHE A 222 -2.03 -3.56 -0.62
CA PHE A 222 -1.76 -3.40 -2.03
C PHE A 222 -2.44 -4.55 -2.77
N LEU A 223 -3.52 -4.23 -3.47
CA LEU A 223 -4.29 -5.21 -4.23
C LEU A 223 -3.72 -5.31 -5.64
N ALA A 224 -3.41 -6.53 -6.03
CA ALA A 224 -3.13 -6.84 -7.41
C ALA A 224 -4.45 -6.90 -8.18
N GLY A 225 -4.67 -5.98 -9.13
CA GLY A 225 -5.81 -6.03 -10.04
C GLY A 225 -5.55 -7.04 -11.15
N HIS A 226 -6.48 -7.97 -11.40
CA HIS A 226 -6.48 -8.79 -12.61
C HIS A 226 -7.86 -8.69 -13.29
N PRO A 227 -7.93 -8.51 -14.63
CA PRO A 227 -9.19 -8.37 -15.35
C PRO A 227 -10.03 -9.65 -15.39
N GLU A 228 -9.53 -10.79 -14.95
CA GLU A 228 -10.22 -12.08 -14.99
C GLU A 228 -10.79 -12.55 -13.64
N LEU A 229 -11.29 -11.67 -12.80
CA LEU A 229 -12.17 -12.09 -11.70
C LEU A 229 -13.58 -12.42 -12.26
N HIS A 230 -13.62 -13.30 -13.26
CA HIS A 230 -14.83 -13.95 -13.74
C HIS A 230 -15.10 -15.21 -12.91
N GLY A 231 -15.90 -15.06 -11.89
CA GLY A 231 -16.46 -16.15 -11.10
C GLY A 231 -17.30 -15.55 -9.99
N ASP A 232 -18.53 -16.00 -9.83
CA ASP A 232 -19.52 -15.60 -8.83
C ASP A 232 -19.10 -15.88 -7.39
N GLY A 233 -17.84 -15.59 -7.05
CA GLY A 233 -17.32 -15.57 -5.71
C GLY A 233 -16.95 -14.14 -5.37
N ALA A 234 -17.73 -13.50 -4.48
CA ALA A 234 -17.17 -12.44 -3.68
C ALA A 234 -15.76 -12.89 -3.30
N ALA A 235 -14.73 -12.06 -3.54
CA ALA A 235 -13.47 -12.24 -2.86
C ALA A 235 -13.78 -12.02 -1.36
N SER A 236 -14.45 -13.01 -0.78
CA SER A 236 -14.38 -13.25 0.62
C SER A 236 -12.90 -13.47 0.85
N VAL A 237 -12.29 -12.59 1.63
CA VAL A 237 -11.07 -12.93 2.35
C VAL A 237 -11.52 -14.05 3.29
N GLU A 238 -11.83 -15.21 2.70
CA GLU A 238 -12.07 -16.41 3.46
C GLU A 238 -10.73 -16.82 4.04
N HIS A 239 -10.70 -16.91 5.34
CA HIS A 239 -9.72 -17.70 6.06
C HIS A 239 -9.66 -19.09 5.43
N ARG A 240 -8.83 -19.27 4.42
CA ARG A 240 -8.39 -20.62 4.09
C ARG A 240 -7.41 -21.07 5.16
N THR A 241 -7.96 -21.61 6.23
CA THR A 241 -7.23 -22.56 7.07
C THR A 241 -7.00 -23.83 6.23
N GLY A 242 -6.08 -23.74 5.32
CA GLY A 242 -5.69 -24.85 4.47
C GLY A 242 -4.27 -24.61 3.98
N HIS A 243 -3.39 -25.57 4.19
CA HIS A 243 -2.03 -25.59 3.67
C HIS A 243 -2.04 -25.60 2.14
N GLY A 244 -2.28 -24.47 1.52
CA GLY A 244 -2.10 -24.26 0.10
C GLY A 244 -0.80 -23.51 -0.13
N ALA A 245 0.11 -24.08 -0.90
CA ALA A 245 1.32 -23.39 -1.33
C ALA A 245 0.91 -22.17 -2.18
N VAL A 246 1.41 -20.98 -1.83
CA VAL A 246 1.40 -19.83 -2.73
C VAL A 246 2.30 -20.20 -3.90
N PRO A 247 1.84 -20.06 -5.17
CA PRO A 247 2.69 -20.37 -6.31
C PRO A 247 3.99 -19.58 -6.23
N SER A 248 5.11 -20.21 -6.55
CA SER A 248 6.42 -19.56 -6.59
C SER A 248 6.47 -18.60 -7.76
N ALA A 249 5.97 -17.39 -7.58
CA ALA A 249 6.24 -16.29 -8.47
C ALA A 249 7.75 -16.13 -8.54
N GLY A 250 8.32 -16.17 -9.71
CA GLY A 250 9.74 -16.18 -10.09
C GLY A 250 10.80 -15.50 -9.22
N TRP A 251 10.64 -15.49 -7.91
CA TRP A 251 11.61 -15.10 -6.91
C TRP A 251 12.69 -16.16 -6.82
N ASN A 252 13.52 -16.16 -7.82
CA ASN A 252 14.78 -16.89 -7.97
C ASN A 252 14.99 -18.07 -7.00
N ARG A 253 14.47 -19.24 -7.36
CA ARG A 253 14.85 -20.57 -6.88
C ARG A 253 15.19 -20.69 -5.38
N SER A 254 14.23 -20.41 -4.50
CA SER A 254 14.29 -20.84 -3.10
C SER A 254 12.89 -21.04 -2.54
N PRO A 255 12.69 -21.96 -1.60
CA PRO A 255 11.46 -22.71 -1.49
C PRO A 255 10.32 -21.90 -0.85
N VAL A 256 9.20 -21.99 -1.53
CA VAL A 256 7.84 -22.06 -0.99
C VAL A 256 7.43 -20.98 0.02
N PHE A 257 6.71 -19.97 -0.46
CA PHE A 257 5.77 -19.20 0.37
C PHE A 257 4.69 -20.15 0.90
N ARG A 258 4.67 -20.41 2.20
CA ARG A 258 3.62 -21.20 2.83
C ARG A 258 2.55 -20.27 3.40
N SER A 259 1.32 -20.41 2.93
CA SER A 259 0.15 -19.77 3.51
C SER A 259 -0.20 -20.43 4.84
N GLY A 260 -0.33 -19.62 5.87
CA GLY A 260 -0.82 -20.09 7.17
C GLY A 260 -0.39 -19.17 8.29
N ILE A 261 -1.18 -18.09 8.52
CA ILE A 261 -0.89 -17.13 9.58
C ILE A 261 -1.84 -17.35 10.76
N PRO A 262 -1.37 -17.80 11.95
CA PRO A 262 -2.16 -17.73 13.17
C PRO A 262 -2.16 -16.30 13.73
N TYR A 263 -3.31 -15.90 14.18
CA TYR A 263 -3.63 -14.65 14.88
C TYR A 263 -2.74 -14.48 16.12
N MET A 264 -2.13 -13.31 16.27
CA MET A 264 -1.58 -12.85 17.55
C MET A 264 -2.45 -11.73 18.13
N GLY A 265 -2.93 -11.95 19.36
CA GLY A 265 -3.78 -11.00 20.08
C GLY A 265 -3.02 -9.75 20.52
N ALA A 266 -3.81 -8.70 20.72
CA ALA A 266 -3.51 -7.41 21.36
C ALA A 266 -2.16 -6.75 20.93
N GLY A 267 -2.19 -5.96 19.87
CA GLY A 267 -1.16 -4.98 19.52
C GLY A 267 -0.31 -5.28 18.30
N GLY A 268 -0.37 -6.44 17.71
CA GLY A 268 0.37 -6.80 16.52
C GLY A 268 -0.53 -6.90 15.30
N PHE A 269 -0.12 -6.30 14.21
CA PHE A 269 -0.87 -6.24 12.97
C PHE A 269 -0.29 -7.21 11.96
N LEU A 270 -1.13 -8.05 11.39
CA LEU A 270 -0.79 -8.84 10.23
C LEU A 270 -1.96 -8.82 9.26
N CYS A 271 -1.71 -8.34 8.04
CA CYS A 271 -2.63 -8.51 6.93
C CYS A 271 -2.29 -9.77 6.15
N LEU A 272 -3.33 -10.47 5.81
CA LEU A 272 -3.32 -11.53 4.79
C LEU A 272 -3.89 -10.98 3.52
#